data_f2322c378b9e69574b21c2d57be7da4a
#
_entry.id   f2322c378b9e69574b21c2d57be7da4a
#
_cell.length_a   1.000
_cell.length_b   1.000
_cell.length_c   1.000
_cell.angle_alpha   90.00
_cell.angle_beta   90.00
_cell.angle_gamma   90.00
#
_symmetry.space_group_name_H-M   'P 1'
#
loop_
_entity.id
_entity.type
_entity.pdbx_description
1 polymer ?
#
loop_
_entity_poly.entity_id
_entity_poly.type
_entity_poly.pdbx_seq_one_letter_code
_entity_poly.pdbx_strand_id
1 'polypeptide(L)'
;MIQCNVAMFPACDYTLRMTEYHTHSAPDEPALRVIVSLDVEEEGLFSGHYAPTDCGVRNVALLRRLAPLTLELGFPLTLFCAYTVFANKEACGHLAWMRDHCKAEIAAHLHHWSTPPLDAADDGPPLRTDQLPRDLLRQRLHTLFAAGRQFQSAPITSFRMGRWDLKSVVRPLLAEEGVTLDSSVCPLRVFRNGPNHFLAPTDPYWPADTPGLLESPITQIPLSHTLAHVWHMLTGRNMADAFHFWGALSANPVWHAAPVMRAAAWLHKTRGGKVLHLFLHSSELMPGGSPNVADQRAAEALYHKLHAFLSWLGENFVVQGITASQLRMQAPALGFIHHPHGTGDW
;
A
#
# COMPACT_ATOMS: atom_id res chain seq x y z
N MET A 1 -2.97 -47.86 6.43
CA MET A 1 -3.25 -47.08 7.63
C MET A 1 -1.97 -46.34 8.01
N ILE A 2 -1.84 -45.11 7.60
CA ILE A 2 -0.72 -44.22 7.95
C ILE A 2 -1.34 -43.10 8.83
N GLN A 3 -1.02 -43.14 10.12
CA GLN A 3 -1.44 -42.11 11.07
C GLN A 3 -0.57 -40.85 10.84
N CYS A 4 -1.20 -39.75 10.46
CA CYS A 4 -0.59 -38.41 10.51
C CYS A 4 -0.68 -37.89 11.94
N ASN A 5 0.45 -37.79 12.62
CA ASN A 5 0.60 -37.07 13.87
C ASN A 5 0.54 -35.55 13.60
N VAL A 6 -0.56 -34.93 14.02
CA VAL A 6 -0.67 -33.46 14.11
C VAL A 6 0.02 -33.03 15.40
N ALA A 7 1.16 -32.38 15.29
CA ALA A 7 1.82 -31.77 16.43
C ALA A 7 0.98 -30.58 16.91
N MET A 8 0.38 -30.68 18.07
CA MET A 8 -0.21 -29.57 18.83
C MET A 8 0.90 -28.64 19.30
N PHE A 9 0.86 -27.40 18.85
CA PHE A 9 1.65 -26.33 19.46
C PHE A 9 1.00 -25.90 20.77
N PRO A 10 1.78 -25.69 21.86
CA PRO A 10 1.24 -25.25 23.14
C PRO A 10 0.69 -23.81 23.02
N ALA A 11 -0.44 -23.58 23.67
CA ALA A 11 -1.02 -22.25 23.87
C ALA A 11 -0.02 -21.40 24.66
N CYS A 12 0.54 -20.38 24.03
CA CYS A 12 1.39 -19.42 24.70
C CYS A 12 0.51 -18.32 25.28
N ASP A 13 0.51 -18.24 26.59
CA ASP A 13 -0.20 -17.24 27.37
C ASP A 13 0.56 -15.91 27.26
N TYR A 14 0.12 -15.02 26.37
CA TYR A 14 0.71 -13.70 26.20
C TYR A 14 0.08 -12.69 27.15
N THR A 15 0.60 -12.63 28.35
CA THR A 15 0.41 -11.45 29.21
C THR A 15 1.14 -10.27 28.58
N LEU A 16 0.37 -9.28 28.12
CA LEU A 16 0.82 -8.01 27.58
C LEU A 16 1.78 -7.33 28.56
N ARG A 17 3.09 -7.42 28.31
CA ARG A 17 4.04 -6.44 28.83
C ARG A 17 4.06 -5.27 27.86
N MET A 18 3.34 -4.20 28.20
CA MET A 18 3.56 -2.90 27.60
C MET A 18 4.96 -2.43 28.04
N THR A 19 5.94 -2.63 27.17
CA THR A 19 7.24 -1.98 27.31
C THR A 19 7.05 -0.49 27.02
N GLU A 20 7.11 0.34 28.07
CA GLU A 20 7.24 1.79 27.92
C GLU A 20 8.58 2.07 27.23
N TYR A 21 8.52 2.40 25.94
CA TYR A 21 9.68 2.91 25.22
C TYR A 21 9.95 4.34 25.71
N HIS A 22 10.96 4.53 26.51
CA HIS A 22 11.49 5.84 26.86
C HIS A 22 12.18 6.46 25.62
N THR A 23 11.45 7.33 24.93
CA THR A 23 12.02 8.15 23.86
C THR A 23 12.70 9.38 24.44
N HIS A 24 13.97 9.58 24.12
CA HIS A 24 14.70 10.85 24.34
C HIS A 24 14.27 11.91 23.29
N SER A 25 13.00 12.26 23.23
CA SER A 25 12.49 13.34 22.38
C SER A 25 11.94 14.47 23.24
N ALA A 26 12.09 15.69 22.79
CA ALA A 26 11.49 16.86 23.43
C ALA A 26 9.97 16.68 23.53
N PRO A 27 9.33 17.11 24.63
CA PRO A 27 7.91 16.80 24.91
C PRO A 27 6.90 17.35 23.90
N ASP A 28 7.33 18.16 22.92
CA ASP A 28 6.46 18.80 21.90
C ASP A 28 6.72 18.35 20.46
N GLU A 29 7.54 17.31 20.22
CA GLU A 29 7.79 16.88 18.85
C GLU A 29 6.58 16.10 18.28
N PRO A 30 5.97 16.56 17.16
CA PRO A 30 4.84 15.88 16.57
C PRO A 30 5.24 14.48 16.07
N ALA A 31 4.49 13.46 16.46
CA ALA A 31 4.75 12.07 16.05
C ALA A 31 4.73 11.92 14.53
N LEU A 32 5.71 11.21 13.98
CA LEU A 32 5.69 10.72 12.60
C LEU A 32 4.68 9.56 12.50
N ARG A 33 3.63 9.71 11.67
CA ARG A 33 2.68 8.64 11.42
C ARG A 33 3.31 7.65 10.46
N VAL A 34 3.21 6.37 10.77
CA VAL A 34 3.78 5.31 9.93
C VAL A 34 2.68 4.38 9.50
N ILE A 35 2.47 4.28 8.20
CA ILE A 35 1.56 3.31 7.58
C ILE A 35 2.41 2.21 6.94
N VAL A 36 2.07 0.96 7.23
CA VAL A 36 2.59 -0.21 6.53
C VAL A 36 1.44 -0.84 5.78
N SER A 37 1.46 -0.76 4.47
CA SER A 37 0.39 -1.28 3.62
C SER A 37 0.87 -2.43 2.73
N LEU A 38 -0.06 -3.32 2.39
CA LEU A 38 0.18 -4.38 1.43
C LEU A 38 -0.91 -4.38 0.36
N ASP A 39 -0.49 -4.57 -0.87
CA ASP A 39 -1.36 -4.97 -1.96
C ASP A 39 -1.53 -6.49 -1.86
N VAL A 40 -2.72 -6.91 -1.44
CA VAL A 40 -3.08 -8.32 -1.23
C VAL A 40 -3.85 -8.77 -2.47
N GLU A 41 -3.15 -9.52 -3.31
CA GLU A 41 -3.52 -9.72 -4.70
C GLU A 41 -3.19 -11.14 -5.18
N GLU A 42 -3.63 -11.48 -6.37
CA GLU A 42 -3.36 -12.75 -7.02
C GLU A 42 -1.88 -12.96 -7.35
N GLU A 43 -1.48 -14.22 -7.43
CA GLU A 43 -0.13 -14.66 -7.80
C GLU A 43 0.14 -14.45 -9.30
N GLY A 44 1.40 -14.34 -9.67
CA GLY A 44 1.85 -14.33 -11.07
C GLY A 44 1.93 -12.98 -11.75
N LEU A 45 1.45 -11.91 -11.15
CA LEU A 45 1.41 -10.57 -11.77
C LEU A 45 2.80 -10.05 -12.15
N PHE A 46 3.81 -10.31 -11.34
CA PHE A 46 5.19 -9.90 -11.64
C PHE A 46 5.83 -10.66 -12.79
N SER A 47 5.29 -11.80 -13.20
CA SER A 47 5.68 -12.52 -14.42
C SER A 47 4.88 -12.10 -15.65
N GLY A 48 3.99 -11.12 -15.50
CA GLY A 48 3.12 -10.64 -16.59
C GLY A 48 1.90 -11.53 -16.83
N HIS A 49 1.59 -12.41 -15.88
CA HIS A 49 0.40 -13.27 -15.98
C HIS A 49 -0.81 -12.56 -15.35
N TYR A 50 -1.68 -12.05 -16.19
CA TYR A 50 -2.90 -11.33 -15.81
C TYR A 50 -4.12 -12.19 -16.17
N ALA A 51 -4.40 -13.20 -15.33
CA ALA A 51 -5.55 -14.07 -15.56
C ALA A 51 -6.85 -13.42 -15.03
N PRO A 52 -7.94 -13.45 -15.81
CA PRO A 52 -9.24 -12.96 -15.33
C PRO A 52 -9.89 -13.91 -14.32
N THR A 53 -9.58 -15.20 -14.39
CA THR A 53 -10.11 -16.25 -13.52
C THR A 53 -9.00 -17.22 -13.09
N ASP A 54 -9.33 -18.12 -12.17
CA ASP A 54 -8.42 -19.18 -11.68
C ASP A 54 -7.09 -18.67 -11.10
N CYS A 55 -7.13 -17.48 -10.52
CA CYS A 55 -5.96 -16.87 -9.91
C CYS A 55 -5.62 -17.53 -8.58
N GLY A 56 -4.34 -17.91 -8.40
CA GLY A 56 -3.83 -18.35 -7.10
C GLY A 56 -3.75 -17.17 -6.12
N VAL A 57 -4.10 -17.42 -4.85
CA VAL A 57 -4.00 -16.44 -3.74
C VAL A 57 -3.40 -17.09 -2.48
N ARG A 58 -2.52 -18.09 -2.64
CA ARG A 58 -1.87 -18.80 -1.53
C ARG A 58 -0.91 -17.90 -0.73
N ASN A 59 -0.40 -16.86 -1.37
CA ASN A 59 0.42 -15.81 -0.76
C ASN A 59 -0.30 -15.13 0.42
N VAL A 60 -1.64 -15.09 0.44
CA VAL A 60 -2.43 -14.47 1.53
C VAL A 60 -2.22 -15.19 2.87
N ALA A 61 -1.97 -16.50 2.86
CA ALA A 61 -1.65 -17.25 4.07
C ALA A 61 -0.37 -16.74 4.77
N LEU A 62 0.55 -16.16 4.01
CA LEU A 62 1.83 -15.65 4.52
C LEU A 62 1.71 -14.31 5.26
N LEU A 63 0.57 -13.61 5.17
CA LEU A 63 0.33 -12.37 5.91
C LEU A 63 0.52 -12.54 7.42
N ARG A 64 0.20 -13.71 7.96
CA ARG A 64 0.38 -14.00 9.40
C ARG A 64 1.82 -13.88 9.88
N ARG A 65 2.81 -14.02 8.98
CA ARG A 65 4.23 -13.80 9.31
C ARG A 65 4.53 -12.35 9.69
N LEU A 66 3.67 -11.42 9.30
CA LEU A 66 3.80 -10.00 9.62
C LEU A 66 3.15 -9.60 10.96
N ALA A 67 2.50 -10.53 11.65
CA ALA A 67 1.85 -10.26 12.94
C ALA A 67 2.78 -9.59 13.98
N PRO A 68 4.08 -9.94 14.09
CA PRO A 68 4.98 -9.27 15.02
C PRO A 68 5.13 -7.77 14.77
N LEU A 69 4.97 -7.29 13.51
CA LEU A 69 5.03 -5.85 13.22
C LEU A 69 3.95 -5.07 13.97
N THR A 70 2.78 -5.68 14.17
CA THR A 70 1.70 -5.08 14.98
C THR A 70 1.83 -5.42 16.47
N LEU A 71 2.00 -6.71 16.77
CA LEU A 71 1.89 -7.20 18.15
C LEU A 71 3.09 -6.82 19.02
N GLU A 72 4.27 -6.72 18.42
CA GLU A 72 5.51 -6.41 19.13
C GLU A 72 5.92 -4.95 18.93
N LEU A 73 5.75 -4.40 17.71
CA LEU A 73 6.25 -3.08 17.35
C LEU A 73 5.17 -2.00 17.26
N GLY A 74 3.87 -2.37 17.31
CA GLY A 74 2.77 -1.42 17.32
C GLY A 74 2.44 -0.79 15.95
N PHE A 75 2.82 -1.43 14.84
CA PHE A 75 2.50 -0.97 13.48
C PHE A 75 1.37 -1.81 12.86
N PRO A 76 0.09 -1.40 12.98
CA PRO A 76 -1.01 -2.11 12.33
C PRO A 76 -0.91 -1.99 10.81
N LEU A 77 -1.35 -3.04 10.10
CA LEU A 77 -1.27 -3.10 8.65
C LEU A 77 -2.53 -2.57 7.99
N THR A 78 -2.41 -1.95 6.81
CA THR A 78 -3.51 -1.73 5.88
C THR A 78 -3.38 -2.73 4.73
N LEU A 79 -4.38 -3.57 4.54
CA LEU A 79 -4.42 -4.63 3.53
C LEU A 79 -5.35 -4.21 2.40
N PHE A 80 -4.80 -3.75 1.29
CA PHE A 80 -5.53 -3.40 0.07
C PHE A 80 -5.79 -4.69 -0.71
N CYS A 81 -7.01 -5.23 -0.61
CA CYS A 81 -7.36 -6.56 -1.09
C CYS A 81 -8.05 -6.52 -2.45
N ALA A 82 -7.58 -7.35 -3.39
CA ALA A 82 -8.21 -7.55 -4.69
C ALA A 82 -9.51 -8.39 -4.57
N TYR A 83 -10.35 -8.30 -5.59
CA TYR A 83 -11.59 -9.09 -5.65
C TYR A 83 -11.34 -10.60 -5.54
N THR A 84 -10.32 -11.12 -6.20
CA THR A 84 -9.92 -12.53 -6.19
C THR A 84 -9.63 -13.05 -4.79
N VAL A 85 -9.12 -12.20 -3.92
CA VAL A 85 -8.87 -12.52 -2.50
C VAL A 85 -10.18 -12.61 -1.73
N PHE A 86 -11.11 -11.67 -1.90
CA PHE A 86 -12.43 -11.71 -1.27
C PHE A 86 -13.30 -12.88 -1.78
N ALA A 87 -13.10 -13.29 -3.03
CA ALA A 87 -13.80 -14.44 -3.61
C ALA A 87 -13.25 -15.79 -3.11
N ASN A 88 -12.10 -15.84 -2.45
CA ASN A 88 -11.48 -17.05 -1.94
C ASN A 88 -11.74 -17.22 -0.44
N LYS A 89 -12.44 -18.31 -0.07
CA LYS A 89 -12.85 -18.58 1.32
C LYS A 89 -11.65 -18.77 2.27
N GLU A 90 -10.58 -19.42 1.82
CA GLU A 90 -9.38 -19.67 2.62
C GLU A 90 -8.63 -18.35 2.85
N ALA A 91 -8.44 -17.54 1.81
CA ALA A 91 -7.85 -16.22 1.90
C ALA A 91 -8.65 -15.31 2.87
N CYS A 92 -9.97 -15.32 2.79
CA CYS A 92 -10.85 -14.63 3.75
C CYS A 92 -10.59 -15.07 5.20
N GLY A 93 -10.33 -16.36 5.44
CA GLY A 93 -9.96 -16.85 6.77
C GLY A 93 -8.66 -16.24 7.30
N HIS A 94 -7.66 -16.04 6.44
CA HIS A 94 -6.42 -15.36 6.81
C HIS A 94 -6.61 -13.86 7.02
N LEU A 95 -7.39 -13.19 6.16
CA LEU A 95 -7.74 -11.78 6.35
C LEU A 95 -8.49 -11.54 7.65
N ALA A 96 -9.49 -12.38 7.97
CA ALA A 96 -10.24 -12.28 9.22
C ALA A 96 -9.30 -12.40 10.43
N TRP A 97 -8.36 -13.35 10.39
CA TRP A 97 -7.38 -13.50 11.46
C TRP A 97 -6.52 -12.24 11.61
N MET A 98 -6.02 -11.65 10.52
CA MET A 98 -5.23 -10.41 10.56
C MET A 98 -6.04 -9.24 11.12
N ARG A 99 -7.31 -9.10 10.70
CA ARG A 99 -8.21 -8.06 11.22
C ARG A 99 -8.42 -8.23 12.73
N ASP A 100 -8.78 -9.43 13.17
CA ASP A 100 -9.26 -9.68 14.53
C ASP A 100 -8.10 -9.71 15.55
N HIS A 101 -6.93 -10.23 15.19
CA HIS A 101 -5.78 -10.38 16.08
C HIS A 101 -4.74 -9.27 15.92
N CYS A 102 -4.54 -8.74 14.71
CA CYS A 102 -3.53 -7.73 14.44
C CYS A 102 -4.14 -6.34 14.16
N LYS A 103 -5.46 -6.16 14.34
CA LYS A 103 -6.16 -4.89 14.06
C LYS A 103 -5.87 -4.34 12.66
N ALA A 104 -5.60 -5.24 11.71
CA ALA A 104 -5.35 -4.84 10.34
C ALA A 104 -6.61 -4.24 9.71
N GLU A 105 -6.45 -3.15 8.99
CA GLU A 105 -7.49 -2.58 8.15
C GLU A 105 -7.62 -3.39 6.88
N ILE A 106 -8.85 -3.70 6.50
CA ILE A 106 -9.19 -4.31 5.21
C ILE A 106 -9.68 -3.21 4.28
N ALA A 107 -8.94 -2.98 3.22
CA ALA A 107 -9.15 -1.95 2.21
C ALA A 107 -9.34 -2.59 0.82
N ALA A 108 -9.73 -1.81 -0.18
CA ALA A 108 -9.99 -2.30 -1.52
C ALA A 108 -8.83 -2.02 -2.49
N HIS A 109 -8.55 -3.00 -3.37
CA HIS A 109 -7.54 -2.91 -4.44
C HIS A 109 -8.16 -3.35 -5.77
N LEU A 110 -8.24 -2.46 -6.76
CA LEU A 110 -8.89 -2.82 -8.01
C LEU A 110 -7.88 -3.37 -9.03
N HIS A 111 -8.06 -4.65 -9.34
CA HIS A 111 -7.59 -5.26 -10.58
C HIS A 111 -8.79 -5.43 -11.50
N HIS A 112 -8.97 -4.51 -12.43
CA HIS A 112 -10.16 -4.50 -13.26
C HIS A 112 -10.28 -5.75 -14.13
N TRP A 113 -9.16 -6.34 -14.57
CA TRP A 113 -9.13 -7.55 -15.44
C TRP A 113 -9.56 -8.83 -14.71
N SER A 114 -9.52 -8.88 -13.38
CA SER A 114 -9.94 -10.02 -12.56
C SER A 114 -11.16 -9.72 -11.68
N THR A 115 -11.77 -8.54 -11.85
CA THR A 115 -12.97 -8.12 -11.11
C THR A 115 -14.21 -8.16 -12.01
N PRO A 116 -15.24 -8.97 -11.70
CA PRO A 116 -16.48 -9.03 -12.51
C PRO A 116 -17.24 -7.68 -12.55
N PRO A 117 -18.02 -7.47 -13.63
CA PRO A 117 -18.23 -8.33 -14.78
C PRO A 117 -17.02 -8.38 -15.70
N LEU A 118 -16.66 -9.60 -16.14
CA LEU A 118 -15.57 -9.84 -17.08
C LEU A 118 -16.10 -9.81 -18.51
N ASP A 119 -15.27 -9.42 -19.47
CA ASP A 119 -15.58 -9.45 -20.90
C ASP A 119 -14.39 -9.96 -21.72
N ALA A 120 -14.54 -10.08 -23.03
CA ALA A 120 -13.52 -10.60 -23.92
C ALA A 120 -12.22 -9.75 -23.96
N ALA A 121 -12.27 -8.50 -23.53
CA ALA A 121 -11.08 -7.66 -23.45
C ALA A 121 -10.16 -8.04 -22.27
N ASP A 122 -10.67 -8.78 -21.30
CA ASP A 122 -9.89 -9.23 -20.14
C ASP A 122 -9.02 -10.48 -20.44
N ASP A 123 -9.24 -11.14 -21.58
CA ASP A 123 -8.42 -12.29 -22.03
C ASP A 123 -7.02 -11.85 -22.53
N GLY A 124 -6.78 -10.55 -22.64
CA GLY A 124 -5.54 -9.94 -23.09
C GLY A 124 -4.77 -9.20 -22.01
N PRO A 125 -3.70 -8.49 -22.40
CA PRO A 125 -3.01 -7.58 -21.49
C PRO A 125 -3.97 -6.53 -20.93
N PRO A 126 -3.93 -6.23 -19.60
CA PRO A 126 -4.87 -5.29 -19.00
C PRO A 126 -4.82 -3.91 -19.68
N LEU A 127 -5.98 -3.43 -20.05
CA LEU A 127 -6.17 -2.07 -20.56
C LEU A 127 -5.80 -1.02 -19.51
N ARG A 128 -5.64 0.21 -19.91
CA ARG A 128 -5.59 1.34 -18.98
C ARG A 128 -7.01 1.71 -18.53
N THR A 129 -7.14 2.22 -17.32
CA THR A 129 -8.47 2.53 -16.74
C THR A 129 -9.24 3.58 -17.54
N ASP A 130 -8.55 4.51 -18.22
CA ASP A 130 -9.18 5.49 -19.10
C ASP A 130 -9.61 4.93 -20.48
N GLN A 131 -9.22 3.70 -20.79
CA GLN A 131 -9.65 2.97 -21.99
C GLN A 131 -10.88 2.09 -21.74
N LEU A 132 -11.25 1.90 -20.45
CA LEU A 132 -12.43 1.14 -20.10
C LEU A 132 -13.69 1.99 -20.22
N PRO A 133 -14.82 1.41 -20.68
CA PRO A 133 -16.11 2.07 -20.56
C PRO A 133 -16.39 2.44 -19.09
N ARG A 134 -16.78 3.70 -18.86
CA ARG A 134 -17.01 4.21 -17.50
C ARG A 134 -18.01 3.35 -16.70
N ASP A 135 -19.06 2.86 -17.34
CA ASP A 135 -20.08 2.05 -16.69
C ASP A 135 -19.54 0.66 -16.31
N LEU A 136 -18.66 0.08 -17.11
CA LEU A 136 -17.97 -1.16 -16.79
C LEU A 136 -17.03 -0.96 -15.58
N LEU A 137 -16.28 0.11 -15.57
CA LEU A 137 -15.40 0.45 -14.44
C LEU A 137 -16.21 0.66 -13.15
N ARG A 138 -17.35 1.38 -13.23
CA ARG A 138 -18.27 1.54 -12.09
C ARG A 138 -18.79 0.20 -11.57
N GLN A 139 -19.22 -0.69 -12.46
CA GLN A 139 -19.72 -2.01 -12.08
C GLN A 139 -18.63 -2.84 -11.39
N ARG A 140 -17.41 -2.84 -11.90
CA ARG A 140 -16.25 -3.53 -11.30
C ARG A 140 -15.92 -2.98 -9.92
N LEU A 141 -15.86 -1.66 -9.76
CA LEU A 141 -15.70 -1.04 -8.45
C LEU A 141 -16.81 -1.47 -7.50
N HIS A 142 -18.07 -1.39 -7.92
CA HIS A 142 -19.21 -1.82 -7.11
C HIS A 142 -19.09 -3.29 -6.67
N THR A 143 -18.69 -4.18 -7.58
CA THR A 143 -18.47 -5.60 -7.29
C THR A 143 -17.37 -5.82 -6.26
N LEU A 144 -16.23 -5.14 -6.41
CA LEU A 144 -15.13 -5.20 -5.47
C LEU A 144 -15.56 -4.73 -4.07
N PHE A 145 -16.18 -3.55 -3.99
CA PHE A 145 -16.63 -2.99 -2.71
C PHE A 145 -17.75 -3.81 -2.07
N ALA A 146 -18.66 -4.38 -2.87
CA ALA A 146 -19.70 -5.28 -2.37
C ALA A 146 -19.10 -6.54 -1.74
N ALA A 147 -18.11 -7.17 -2.39
CA ALA A 147 -17.41 -8.33 -1.85
C ALA A 147 -16.69 -8.01 -0.53
N GLY A 148 -16.00 -6.89 -0.47
CA GLY A 148 -15.32 -6.45 0.76
C GLY A 148 -16.29 -6.10 1.90
N ARG A 149 -17.39 -5.41 1.61
CA ARG A 149 -18.46 -5.13 2.60
C ARG A 149 -19.11 -6.43 3.11
N GLN A 150 -19.33 -7.39 2.23
CA GLN A 150 -19.84 -8.71 2.63
C GLN A 150 -18.87 -9.45 3.54
N PHE A 151 -17.57 -9.38 3.24
CA PHE A 151 -16.52 -10.02 4.04
C PHE A 151 -16.49 -9.48 5.49
N GLN A 152 -16.46 -8.16 5.68
CA GLN A 152 -16.25 -7.59 7.01
C GLN A 152 -17.51 -7.04 7.69
N SER A 153 -18.67 -7.06 7.03
CA SER A 153 -19.94 -6.48 7.51
C SER A 153 -19.82 -5.00 7.91
N ALA A 154 -18.92 -4.26 7.25
CA ALA A 154 -18.63 -2.86 7.51
C ALA A 154 -18.21 -2.13 6.21
N PRO A 155 -18.33 -0.80 6.14
CA PRO A 155 -17.82 -0.04 5.00
C PRO A 155 -16.34 -0.26 4.75
N ILE A 156 -15.93 -0.24 3.49
CA ILE A 156 -14.54 -0.10 3.07
C ILE A 156 -14.35 1.34 2.63
N THR A 157 -13.46 2.05 3.29
CA THR A 157 -13.27 3.49 3.09
C THR A 157 -11.91 3.88 2.54
N SER A 158 -10.99 2.90 2.44
CA SER A 158 -9.65 3.09 1.87
C SER A 158 -9.49 2.27 0.60
N PHE A 159 -8.80 2.84 -0.38
CA PHE A 159 -8.63 2.26 -1.72
C PHE A 159 -7.21 2.43 -2.23
N ARG A 160 -6.77 1.51 -3.08
CA ARG A 160 -5.59 1.64 -3.93
C ARG A 160 -5.86 1.05 -5.30
N MET A 161 -5.50 1.79 -6.36
CA MET A 161 -5.64 1.33 -7.74
C MET A 161 -4.53 0.38 -8.12
N GLY A 162 -4.86 -0.74 -8.76
CA GLY A 162 -3.89 -1.67 -9.32
C GLY A 162 -3.00 -1.01 -10.37
N ARG A 163 -1.74 -1.43 -10.43
CA ARG A 163 -0.73 -0.92 -11.37
C ARG A 163 -0.50 0.59 -11.26
N TRP A 164 -0.89 1.23 -10.15
CA TRP A 164 -0.85 2.69 -9.96
C TRP A 164 -1.63 3.46 -11.03
N ASP A 165 -2.57 2.80 -11.71
CA ASP A 165 -3.26 3.34 -12.88
C ASP A 165 -4.49 4.18 -12.51
N LEU A 166 -4.35 5.02 -11.48
CA LEU A 166 -5.38 5.97 -11.09
C LEU A 166 -5.49 7.07 -12.15
N LYS A 167 -6.62 7.12 -12.81
CA LYS A 167 -6.97 8.18 -13.76
C LYS A 167 -8.10 9.04 -13.19
N SER A 168 -8.22 10.26 -13.70
CA SER A 168 -9.24 11.22 -13.26
C SER A 168 -10.67 10.66 -13.29
N VAL A 169 -10.97 9.73 -14.21
CA VAL A 169 -12.27 9.06 -14.33
C VAL A 169 -12.60 8.18 -13.11
N VAL A 170 -11.59 7.67 -12.39
CA VAL A 170 -11.78 6.72 -11.28
C VAL A 170 -12.26 7.42 -10.01
N ARG A 171 -11.69 8.57 -9.66
CA ARG A 171 -11.95 9.25 -8.37
C ARG A 171 -13.41 9.57 -8.09
N PRO A 172 -14.20 10.10 -9.04
CA PRO A 172 -15.63 10.30 -8.79
C PRO A 172 -16.36 8.99 -8.48
N LEU A 173 -15.94 7.88 -9.11
CA LEU A 173 -16.53 6.56 -8.85
C LEU A 173 -16.15 6.03 -7.46
N LEU A 174 -14.96 6.34 -6.97
CA LEU A 174 -14.56 6.02 -5.59
C LEU A 174 -15.44 6.75 -4.57
N ALA A 175 -15.75 8.02 -4.83
CA ALA A 175 -16.65 8.79 -3.96
C ALA A 175 -18.07 8.19 -3.95
N GLU A 176 -18.57 7.68 -5.08
CA GLU A 176 -19.85 6.96 -5.17
C GLU A 176 -19.87 5.71 -4.26
N GLU A 177 -18.75 5.02 -4.09
CA GLU A 177 -18.59 3.86 -3.22
C GLU A 177 -18.32 4.19 -1.73
N GLY A 178 -18.17 5.48 -1.41
CA GLY A 178 -17.93 5.96 -0.05
C GLY A 178 -16.47 5.92 0.38
N VAL A 179 -15.54 5.88 -0.56
CA VAL A 179 -14.10 5.96 -0.29
C VAL A 179 -13.75 7.36 0.22
N THR A 180 -12.99 7.42 1.29
CA THR A 180 -12.54 8.67 1.90
C THR A 180 -11.01 8.82 1.92
N LEU A 181 -10.29 7.73 1.64
CA LEU A 181 -8.84 7.74 1.46
C LEU A 181 -8.46 6.92 0.22
N ASP A 182 -7.69 7.51 -0.67
CA ASP A 182 -7.02 6.85 -1.79
C ASP A 182 -5.51 6.81 -1.53
N SER A 183 -4.86 5.75 -1.98
CA SER A 183 -3.41 5.57 -1.87
C SER A 183 -2.81 5.08 -3.18
N SER A 184 -3.24 5.68 -4.28
CA SER A 184 -2.86 5.24 -5.62
C SER A 184 -1.72 6.07 -6.23
N VAL A 185 -1.20 7.07 -5.51
CA VAL A 185 -0.12 7.92 -6.01
C VAL A 185 1.25 7.41 -5.56
N CYS A 186 2.15 7.27 -6.52
CA CYS A 186 3.55 6.95 -6.31
C CYS A 186 4.41 8.14 -6.80
N PRO A 187 4.82 9.07 -5.93
CA PRO A 187 5.56 10.26 -6.32
C PRO A 187 6.87 9.93 -7.05
N LEU A 188 7.35 10.85 -7.89
CA LEU A 188 8.57 10.73 -8.68
C LEU A 188 8.56 9.58 -9.69
N ARG A 189 7.36 9.05 -10.04
CA ARG A 189 7.20 8.01 -11.04
C ARG A 189 6.37 8.51 -12.23
N VAL A 190 6.73 8.00 -13.41
CA VAL A 190 5.97 8.19 -14.64
C VAL A 190 5.68 6.81 -15.23
N PHE A 191 4.43 6.41 -15.26
CA PHE A 191 4.06 5.11 -15.78
C PHE A 191 3.85 5.16 -17.30
N ARG A 192 4.42 4.19 -18.00
CA ARG A 192 4.29 4.10 -19.46
C ARG A 192 2.83 3.98 -19.85
N ASN A 193 2.33 4.90 -20.67
CA ASN A 193 0.93 5.01 -21.06
C ASN A 193 -0.04 5.12 -19.86
N GLY A 194 0.46 5.45 -18.68
CA GLY A 194 -0.27 5.60 -17.45
C GLY A 194 -0.15 7.01 -16.88
N PRO A 195 -0.52 7.21 -15.61
CA PRO A 195 -0.42 8.50 -14.95
C PRO A 195 1.04 8.95 -14.80
N ASN A 196 1.20 10.26 -14.72
CA ASN A 196 2.45 10.89 -14.39
C ASN A 196 2.37 11.42 -12.93
N HIS A 197 2.97 10.75 -11.98
CA HIS A 197 3.00 11.13 -10.57
C HIS A 197 4.29 11.88 -10.19
N PHE A 198 5.07 12.35 -11.17
CA PHE A 198 6.43 12.84 -10.93
C PHE A 198 6.48 14.02 -9.96
N LEU A 199 5.59 14.98 -10.11
CA LEU A 199 5.51 16.16 -9.25
C LEU A 199 4.46 16.05 -8.14
N ALA A 200 3.90 14.87 -7.92
CA ALA A 200 2.93 14.64 -6.85
C ALA A 200 3.54 14.95 -5.48
N PRO A 201 2.76 15.46 -4.52
CA PRO A 201 3.20 15.63 -3.15
C PRO A 201 3.70 14.32 -2.54
N THR A 202 4.68 14.41 -1.66
CA THR A 202 5.26 13.24 -0.96
C THR A 202 4.58 12.96 0.38
N ASP A 203 3.82 13.91 0.90
CA ASP A 203 2.98 13.79 2.09
C ASP A 203 1.50 13.76 1.66
N PRO A 204 0.56 13.26 2.47
CA PRO A 204 -0.86 13.26 2.16
C PRO A 204 -1.40 14.65 1.82
N TYR A 205 -2.38 14.69 0.94
CA TYR A 205 -2.98 15.94 0.46
C TYR A 205 -4.45 15.76 0.06
N TRP A 206 -5.16 16.86 0.00
CA TRP A 206 -6.54 16.93 -0.47
C TRP A 206 -6.56 17.29 -1.96
N PRO A 207 -6.94 16.38 -2.86
CA PRO A 207 -7.11 16.72 -4.27
C PRO A 207 -8.26 17.69 -4.48
N ALA A 208 -8.04 18.74 -5.28
CA ALA A 208 -9.07 19.74 -5.53
C ALA A 208 -10.24 19.20 -6.38
N ASP A 209 -9.98 18.20 -7.21
CA ASP A 209 -10.98 17.58 -8.10
C ASP A 209 -11.92 16.59 -7.39
N THR A 210 -11.61 16.20 -6.14
CA THR A 210 -12.42 15.22 -5.40
C THR A 210 -12.51 15.65 -3.93
N PRO A 211 -13.37 16.63 -3.59
CA PRO A 211 -13.53 17.08 -2.22
C PRO A 211 -13.91 15.95 -1.27
N GLY A 212 -13.25 15.91 -0.11
CA GLY A 212 -13.50 14.91 0.92
C GLY A 212 -12.70 13.61 0.80
N LEU A 213 -12.08 13.34 -0.34
CA LEU A 213 -11.12 12.26 -0.53
C LEU A 213 -9.72 12.74 -0.11
N LEU A 214 -9.05 12.00 0.76
CA LEU A 214 -7.64 12.22 1.10
C LEU A 214 -6.78 11.32 0.19
N GLU A 215 -5.80 11.89 -0.52
CA GLU A 215 -4.75 11.10 -1.15
C GLU A 215 -3.62 10.88 -0.15
N SER A 216 -3.23 9.63 0.06
CA SER A 216 -2.09 9.21 0.87
C SER A 216 -1.05 8.50 0.00
N PRO A 217 -0.16 9.24 -0.65
CA PRO A 217 0.86 8.65 -1.50
C PRO A 217 1.80 7.74 -0.71
N ILE A 218 2.40 6.76 -1.38
CA ILE A 218 3.54 6.06 -0.79
C ILE A 218 4.73 7.03 -0.66
N THR A 219 5.55 6.85 0.38
CA THR A 219 6.64 7.80 0.62
C THR A 219 7.81 7.57 -0.32
N GLN A 220 7.89 8.42 -1.32
CA GLN A 220 9.05 8.63 -2.18
C GLN A 220 9.43 10.10 -2.17
N ILE A 221 10.67 10.42 -1.88
CA ILE A 221 11.14 11.79 -1.70
C ILE A 221 12.33 12.10 -2.62
N PRO A 222 12.38 13.28 -3.23
CA PRO A 222 13.54 13.67 -4.01
C PRO A 222 14.72 14.03 -3.10
N LEU A 223 15.93 13.74 -3.53
CA LEU A 223 17.14 14.27 -2.90
C LEU A 223 17.14 15.81 -2.87
N SER A 224 16.61 16.42 -3.94
CA SER A 224 16.38 17.87 -4.05
C SER A 224 15.10 18.14 -4.84
N HIS A 225 14.19 18.91 -4.27
CA HIS A 225 12.97 19.34 -4.97
C HIS A 225 13.30 20.20 -6.21
N THR A 226 14.25 21.12 -6.10
CA THR A 226 14.69 21.95 -7.23
C THR A 226 15.23 21.10 -8.37
N LEU A 227 16.06 20.11 -8.05
CA LEU A 227 16.61 19.20 -9.05
C LEU A 227 15.53 18.37 -9.73
N ALA A 228 14.54 17.88 -8.99
CA ALA A 228 13.41 17.16 -9.55
C ALA A 228 12.62 18.03 -10.55
N HIS A 229 12.31 19.27 -10.18
CA HIS A 229 11.61 20.20 -11.07
C HIS A 229 12.42 20.50 -12.34
N VAL A 230 13.71 20.81 -12.20
CA VAL A 230 14.61 21.07 -13.35
C VAL A 230 14.69 19.83 -14.26
N TRP A 231 14.84 18.65 -13.66
CA TRP A 231 14.85 17.39 -14.43
C TRP A 231 13.57 17.19 -15.21
N HIS A 232 12.41 17.39 -14.57
CA HIS A 232 11.11 17.27 -15.23
C HIS A 232 10.94 18.25 -16.38
N MET A 233 11.37 19.52 -16.20
CA MET A 233 11.30 20.53 -17.26
C MET A 233 12.19 20.20 -18.46
N LEU A 234 13.40 19.64 -18.22
CA LEU A 234 14.37 19.38 -19.27
C LEU A 234 14.13 18.08 -20.03
N THR A 235 13.56 17.06 -19.36
CA THR A 235 13.50 15.70 -19.93
C THR A 235 12.11 15.32 -20.47
N GLY A 236 11.09 16.05 -20.06
CA GLY A 236 9.71 15.73 -20.41
C GLY A 236 9.24 14.37 -19.83
N ARG A 237 8.04 13.98 -20.19
CA ARG A 237 7.37 12.81 -19.62
C ARG A 237 8.17 11.50 -19.74
N ASN A 238 8.73 11.21 -20.88
CA ASN A 238 9.35 9.90 -21.16
C ASN A 238 10.66 9.66 -20.42
N MET A 239 11.38 10.71 -20.07
CA MET A 239 12.67 10.63 -19.41
C MET A 239 12.58 10.95 -17.90
N ALA A 240 11.48 11.56 -17.48
CA ALA A 240 11.31 11.94 -16.07
C ALA A 240 11.42 10.73 -15.12
N ASP A 241 10.86 9.59 -15.51
CA ASP A 241 10.87 8.37 -14.65
C ASP A 241 12.28 7.89 -14.31
N ALA A 242 13.29 8.14 -15.15
CA ALA A 242 14.68 7.77 -14.85
C ALA A 242 15.21 8.43 -13.56
N PHE A 243 14.60 9.53 -13.12
CA PHE A 243 15.00 10.23 -11.89
C PHE A 243 14.91 9.36 -10.65
N HIS A 244 13.93 8.46 -10.55
CA HIS A 244 13.75 7.63 -9.36
C HIS A 244 14.91 6.67 -9.09
N PHE A 245 15.74 6.34 -10.09
CA PHE A 245 16.90 5.48 -9.90
C PHE A 245 18.07 6.16 -9.18
N TRP A 246 18.18 7.48 -9.27
CA TRP A 246 19.36 8.21 -8.76
C TRP A 246 19.01 9.46 -7.94
N GLY A 247 17.84 10.04 -8.15
CA GLY A 247 17.42 11.31 -7.55
C GLY A 247 16.34 11.17 -6.47
N ALA A 248 15.85 9.96 -6.20
CA ALA A 248 14.81 9.69 -5.22
C ALA A 248 15.26 8.71 -4.14
N LEU A 249 14.73 8.90 -2.93
CA LEU A 249 14.83 7.97 -1.82
C LEU A 249 13.42 7.48 -1.44
N SER A 250 13.35 6.24 -0.96
CA SER A 250 12.09 5.68 -0.44
C SER A 250 12.35 4.83 0.80
N ALA A 251 11.39 4.79 1.70
CA ALA A 251 11.39 3.86 2.81
C ALA A 251 10.90 2.45 2.44
N ASN A 252 10.67 2.18 1.14
CA ASN A 252 10.17 0.89 0.69
C ASN A 252 11.25 -0.20 0.79
N PRO A 253 11.01 -1.29 1.55
CA PRO A 253 12.02 -2.32 1.80
C PRO A 253 12.32 -3.20 0.58
N VAL A 254 11.47 -3.19 -0.44
CA VAL A 254 11.69 -3.95 -1.68
C VAL A 254 12.67 -3.21 -2.59
N TRP A 255 12.55 -1.88 -2.64
CA TRP A 255 13.34 -1.06 -3.58
C TRP A 255 14.72 -0.68 -3.05
N HIS A 256 14.87 -0.56 -1.72
CA HIS A 256 16.08 0.01 -1.12
C HIS A 256 16.67 -0.85 0.00
N ALA A 257 17.98 -0.68 0.17
CA ALA A 257 18.69 -1.22 1.32
C ALA A 257 18.38 -0.40 2.59
N ALA A 258 18.51 -1.00 3.77
CA ALA A 258 18.17 -0.39 5.05
C ALA A 258 18.81 0.99 5.29
N PRO A 259 20.08 1.27 4.93
CA PRO A 259 20.67 2.62 5.08
C PRO A 259 19.92 3.69 4.27
N VAL A 260 19.48 3.36 3.04
CA VAL A 260 18.73 4.28 2.18
C VAL A 260 17.33 4.53 2.74
N MET A 261 16.67 3.50 3.27
CA MET A 261 15.37 3.64 3.95
C MET A 261 15.46 4.56 5.17
N ARG A 262 16.53 4.42 5.98
CA ARG A 262 16.79 5.29 7.13
C ARG A 262 17.05 6.73 6.70
N ALA A 263 17.87 6.93 5.66
CA ALA A 263 18.12 8.26 5.10
C ALA A 263 16.84 8.90 4.56
N ALA A 264 15.97 8.13 3.90
CA ALA A 264 14.66 8.59 3.44
C ALA A 264 13.78 9.06 4.60
N ALA A 265 13.64 8.24 5.64
CA ALA A 265 12.83 8.58 6.82
C ALA A 265 13.36 9.84 7.52
N TRP A 266 14.67 9.93 7.72
CA TRP A 266 15.30 11.08 8.34
C TRP A 266 15.11 12.36 7.51
N LEU A 267 15.39 12.29 6.21
CA LEU A 267 15.23 13.42 5.30
C LEU A 267 13.77 13.87 5.20
N HIS A 268 12.83 12.93 5.16
CA HIS A 268 11.41 13.22 5.14
C HIS A 268 10.97 13.98 6.40
N LYS A 269 11.32 13.47 7.57
CA LYS A 269 11.00 14.08 8.85
C LYS A 269 11.62 15.48 8.99
N THR A 270 12.90 15.65 8.65
CA THR A 270 13.60 16.95 8.76
C THR A 270 13.04 18.01 7.81
N ARG A 271 12.39 17.60 6.74
CA ARG A 271 11.66 18.48 5.80
C ARG A 271 10.21 18.76 6.21
N GLY A 272 9.79 18.33 7.40
CA GLY A 272 8.43 18.52 7.91
C GLY A 272 7.42 17.48 7.45
N GLY A 273 7.89 16.36 6.88
CA GLY A 273 7.04 15.23 6.52
C GLY A 273 6.31 14.67 7.73
N LYS A 274 5.03 14.38 7.58
CA LYS A 274 4.13 13.98 8.66
C LYS A 274 3.77 12.51 8.63
N VAL A 275 3.83 11.89 7.44
CA VAL A 275 3.43 10.49 7.21
C VAL A 275 4.51 9.75 6.44
N LEU A 276 4.95 8.63 6.98
CA LEU A 276 5.82 7.68 6.29
C LEU A 276 4.97 6.47 5.87
N HIS A 277 4.71 6.33 4.59
CA HIS A 277 3.87 5.27 4.03
C HIS A 277 4.72 4.27 3.26
N LEU A 278 4.89 3.08 3.84
CA LEU A 278 5.57 1.93 3.26
C LEU A 278 4.55 1.02 2.58
N PHE A 279 4.97 0.35 1.51
CA PHE A 279 4.13 -0.66 0.88
C PHE A 279 4.92 -1.89 0.45
N LEU A 280 4.21 -3.00 0.32
CA LEU A 280 4.67 -4.29 -0.18
C LEU A 280 3.51 -4.96 -0.94
N HIS A 281 3.82 -6.05 -1.64
CA HIS A 281 2.77 -6.94 -2.15
C HIS A 281 2.78 -8.26 -1.37
N SER A 282 1.62 -8.88 -1.23
CA SER A 282 1.51 -10.19 -0.57
C SER A 282 2.35 -11.27 -1.26
N SER A 283 2.50 -11.18 -2.57
CA SER A 283 3.38 -12.05 -3.38
C SER A 283 4.86 -11.90 -3.02
N GLU A 284 5.32 -10.79 -2.46
CA GLU A 284 6.69 -10.57 -2.00
C GLU A 284 7.01 -11.28 -0.66
N LEU A 285 6.00 -11.85 -0.02
CA LEU A 285 6.19 -12.75 1.12
C LEU A 285 6.43 -14.20 0.69
N MET A 286 6.19 -14.52 -0.57
CA MET A 286 6.27 -15.86 -1.14
C MET A 286 7.57 -16.04 -1.95
N PRO A 287 8.32 -17.13 -1.73
CA PRO A 287 9.47 -17.47 -2.56
C PRO A 287 9.09 -17.57 -4.05
N GLY A 288 9.80 -16.85 -4.90
CA GLY A 288 9.50 -16.76 -6.33
C GLY A 288 8.28 -15.92 -6.69
N GLY A 289 7.62 -15.28 -5.73
CA GLY A 289 6.41 -14.48 -5.96
C GLY A 289 6.66 -13.13 -6.61
N SER A 290 7.88 -12.63 -6.56
CA SER A 290 8.31 -11.43 -7.30
C SER A 290 9.77 -11.54 -7.74
N PRO A 291 10.21 -10.72 -8.72
CA PRO A 291 11.63 -10.69 -9.13
C PRO A 291 12.60 -10.33 -7.99
N ASN A 292 12.12 -9.64 -6.97
CA ASN A 292 12.91 -9.20 -5.83
C ASN A 292 13.01 -10.28 -4.73
N VAL A 293 12.20 -11.33 -4.80
CA VAL A 293 12.11 -12.39 -3.80
C VAL A 293 12.19 -13.75 -4.50
N ALA A 294 13.39 -14.12 -4.90
CA ALA A 294 13.61 -15.32 -5.71
C ALA A 294 13.42 -16.64 -4.92
N ASP A 295 13.71 -16.64 -3.62
CA ASP A 295 13.71 -17.82 -2.78
C ASP A 295 13.28 -17.51 -1.33
N GLN A 296 13.23 -18.56 -0.49
CA GLN A 296 12.88 -18.47 0.93
C GLN A 296 13.80 -17.52 1.69
N ARG A 297 15.09 -17.54 1.40
CA ARG A 297 16.08 -16.66 2.07
C ARG A 297 15.83 -15.21 1.75
N ALA A 298 15.46 -14.89 0.50
CA ALA A 298 15.12 -13.53 0.09
C ALA A 298 13.84 -13.04 0.78
N ALA A 299 12.81 -13.91 0.92
CA ALA A 299 11.58 -13.58 1.64
C ALA A 299 11.85 -13.30 3.14
N GLU A 300 12.67 -14.12 3.77
CA GLU A 300 13.08 -13.91 5.17
C GLU A 300 13.91 -12.63 5.33
N ALA A 301 14.85 -12.38 4.43
CA ALA A 301 15.66 -11.16 4.45
C ALA A 301 14.80 -9.89 4.29
N LEU A 302 13.76 -9.93 3.45
CA LEU A 302 12.82 -8.84 3.29
C LEU A 302 12.04 -8.58 4.59
N TYR A 303 11.50 -9.63 5.23
CA TYR A 303 10.84 -9.52 6.50
C TYR A 303 11.75 -8.93 7.59
N HIS A 304 12.96 -9.47 7.75
CA HIS A 304 13.92 -8.98 8.74
C HIS A 304 14.33 -7.52 8.49
N LYS A 305 14.49 -7.14 7.21
CA LYS A 305 14.78 -5.75 6.84
C LYS A 305 13.64 -4.80 7.25
N LEU A 306 12.39 -5.19 6.98
CA LEU A 306 11.22 -4.39 7.36
C LEU A 306 11.11 -4.29 8.89
N HIS A 307 11.20 -5.41 9.60
CA HIS A 307 11.15 -5.45 11.06
C HIS A 307 12.23 -4.56 11.69
N ALA A 308 13.50 -4.72 11.26
CA ALA A 308 14.63 -3.94 11.77
C ALA A 308 14.48 -2.43 11.45
N PHE A 309 13.88 -2.08 10.31
CA PHE A 309 13.62 -0.70 9.98
C PHE A 309 12.55 -0.07 10.86
N LEU A 310 11.45 -0.79 11.11
CA LEU A 310 10.37 -0.30 11.98
C LEU A 310 10.83 -0.19 13.45
N SER A 311 11.63 -1.14 13.94
CA SER A 311 12.28 -1.05 15.26
C SER A 311 13.15 0.20 15.36
N TRP A 312 14.02 0.40 14.34
CA TRP A 312 14.89 1.58 14.26
C TRP A 312 14.08 2.90 14.24
N LEU A 313 12.93 2.94 13.55
CA LEU A 313 12.07 4.14 13.58
C LEU A 313 11.59 4.44 15.01
N GLY A 314 11.13 3.44 15.76
CA GLY A 314 10.69 3.59 17.15
C GLY A 314 11.81 4.02 18.10
N GLU A 315 13.06 3.64 17.82
CA GLU A 315 14.23 4.02 18.61
C GLU A 315 14.72 5.46 18.32
N ASN A 316 14.45 6.00 17.13
CA ASN A 316 15.06 7.27 16.67
C ASN A 316 14.07 8.42 16.51
N PHE A 317 12.76 8.15 16.49
CA PHE A 317 11.72 9.15 16.33
C PHE A 317 10.54 8.88 17.25
N VAL A 318 9.78 9.93 17.59
CA VAL A 318 8.43 9.75 18.10
C VAL A 318 7.56 9.29 16.95
N VAL A 319 7.13 8.02 16.96
CA VAL A 319 6.34 7.42 15.89
C VAL A 319 4.98 6.95 16.40
N GLN A 320 4.01 6.95 15.50
CA GLN A 320 2.71 6.33 15.70
C GLN A 320 2.40 5.42 14.52
N GLY A 321 2.36 4.09 14.74
CA GLY A 321 1.84 3.15 13.75
C GLY A 321 0.34 3.33 13.59
N ILE A 322 -0.12 3.56 12.38
CA ILE A 322 -1.55 3.77 12.07
C ILE A 322 -1.94 3.08 10.77
N THR A 323 -3.23 2.82 10.61
CA THR A 323 -3.81 2.38 9.34
C THR A 323 -4.23 3.57 8.46
N ALA A 324 -4.56 3.31 7.20
CA ALA A 324 -5.02 4.36 6.27
C ALA A 324 -6.30 5.04 6.77
N SER A 325 -7.28 4.29 7.25
CA SER A 325 -8.51 4.87 7.82
C SER A 325 -8.25 5.69 9.08
N GLN A 326 -7.32 5.28 9.93
CA GLN A 326 -6.89 6.06 11.09
C GLN A 326 -6.20 7.37 10.67
N LEU A 327 -5.37 7.34 9.61
CA LEU A 327 -4.83 8.56 9.03
C LEU A 327 -5.95 9.50 8.58
N ARG A 328 -6.96 8.96 7.87
CA ARG A 328 -8.10 9.78 7.42
C ARG A 328 -8.83 10.47 8.56
N MET A 329 -9.00 9.80 9.68
CA MET A 329 -9.60 10.39 10.89
C MET A 329 -8.74 11.52 11.49
N GLN A 330 -7.41 11.38 11.46
CA GLN A 330 -6.47 12.37 11.99
C GLN A 330 -6.21 13.54 11.01
N ALA A 331 -6.48 13.36 9.72
CA ALA A 331 -6.12 14.29 8.65
C ALA A 331 -6.59 15.76 8.87
N PRO A 332 -7.78 16.04 9.43
CA PRO A 332 -8.20 17.42 9.68
C PRO A 332 -7.28 18.18 10.64
N ALA A 333 -6.70 17.48 11.62
CA ALA A 333 -5.79 18.07 12.59
C ALA A 333 -4.34 18.18 12.08
N LEU A 334 -4.00 17.46 11.00
CA LEU A 334 -2.63 17.40 10.49
C LEU A 334 -2.30 18.53 9.50
N GLY A 335 -3.30 19.30 9.06
CA GLY A 335 -3.08 20.45 8.18
C GLY A 335 -2.43 20.07 6.85
N PHE A 336 -2.92 19.01 6.20
CA PHE A 336 -2.48 18.66 4.86
C PHE A 336 -2.92 19.70 3.84
N ILE A 337 -2.09 19.91 2.82
CA ILE A 337 -2.34 20.91 1.79
C ILE A 337 -3.50 20.48 0.88
N HIS A 338 -4.19 21.47 0.32
CA HIS A 338 -5.06 21.27 -0.83
C HIS A 338 -4.22 21.41 -2.10
N HIS A 339 -4.16 20.35 -2.91
CA HIS A 339 -3.37 20.34 -4.13
C HIS A 339 -4.27 20.72 -5.32
N PRO A 340 -3.93 21.78 -6.10
CA PRO A 340 -4.79 22.32 -7.14
C PRO A 340 -4.97 21.35 -8.31
N HIS A 341 -3.96 20.55 -8.57
CA HIS A 341 -4.08 19.47 -9.54
C HIS A 341 -4.55 18.24 -8.78
N GLY A 342 -5.69 17.70 -9.16
CA GLY A 342 -6.00 16.31 -8.86
C GLY A 342 -4.83 15.45 -9.32
N THR A 343 -4.96 14.16 -9.29
CA THR A 343 -4.02 13.28 -9.98
C THR A 343 -4.27 13.28 -11.48
N GLY A 344 -4.91 14.33 -11.98
CA GLY A 344 -5.06 14.53 -13.39
C GLY A 344 -3.74 14.29 -14.08
N ASP A 345 -3.71 13.87 -15.29
CA ASP A 345 -2.52 13.60 -16.05
C ASP A 345 -1.36 14.50 -15.67
N TRP A 346 -0.86 14.16 -14.50
CA TRP A 346 0.35 14.75 -13.99
C TRP A 346 1.41 14.67 -15.03
#